data_9dbe1f44b13158285485f25b11274899
#
_entry.id   9dbe1f44b13158285485f25b11274899
#
_cell.length_a   1.000
_cell.length_b   1.000
_cell.length_c   1.000
_cell.angle_alpha   90.00
_cell.angle_beta   90.00
_cell.angle_gamma   90.00
#
_symmetry.space_group_name_H-M   'P 1'
#
loop_
_entity.id
_entity.type
_entity.pdbx_description
1 polymer ?
#
loop_
_entity_poly.entity_id
_entity_poly.type
_entity_poly.pdbx_seq_one_letter_code
_entity_poly.pdbx_strand_id
1 'polypeptide(L)'
;MAELLPVAGSSLFLKLMDNVILLLWGDLLESDSLQFGFKAKVSTTQCSWLVNEVSMHYVKAGTPVITTLLDCSKAFDKCQFVPLFQKLLKRDVPSIVVRMLIFVYKEQEAWVRWGPLRSEMFSISNGTRQGSVLSPALFAVYLDDLILELRSYGLGCHMAGLWMGAVGFADDLLLMAPSRSTMAKMLEVCEKYAMELNLVFSTDPDPKKSKSKSIFMTGARLRHVSKPVNLQLYGQDLPWVPSATHLGHELHQDGHMDHDCKCKRARFIDSSTSIRETFKFAKKEQLLNAVQIYCSDYYGSMLWNLYGEEAAKYFRCWNTCTKLCWDLPRSTSVYFVDNLLSCGKPSIRQQVLTRYVKFYRSLRSSPSKEVSVVARIVGSDASTNTGRNILNITLETQLNPRTSPMSQFYDVLHRPMDVPPGSIWRINLLQKYVDIRESQQLACDDTTYIDTLIESLCST
;
A
#
# COMPACT_ATOMS: atom_id res chain seq x y z
N MET A 1 -7.19 -24.89 12.16
CA MET A 1 -6.26 -24.54 13.25
C MET A 1 -5.51 -23.32 12.80
N ALA A 2 -5.50 -22.21 13.58
CA ALA A 2 -4.67 -21.08 13.28
C ALA A 2 -3.20 -21.53 13.38
N GLU A 3 -2.42 -21.34 12.32
CA GLU A 3 -0.98 -21.59 12.34
C GLU A 3 -0.35 -20.60 13.34
N LEU A 4 0.22 -21.11 14.40
CA LEU A 4 0.96 -20.31 15.38
C LEU A 4 2.30 -19.92 14.74
N LEU A 5 2.50 -18.64 14.52
CA LEU A 5 3.78 -18.10 14.07
C LEU A 5 4.70 -17.97 15.28
N PRO A 6 5.87 -18.62 15.27
CA PRO A 6 6.84 -18.46 16.35
C PRO A 6 7.43 -17.04 16.33
N VAL A 7 7.61 -16.44 17.50
CA VAL A 7 8.32 -15.18 17.66
C VAL A 7 9.68 -15.48 18.29
N ALA A 8 10.76 -15.26 17.55
CA ALA A 8 12.10 -15.51 18.04
C ALA A 8 12.73 -14.24 18.63
N GLY A 9 13.38 -14.38 19.76
CA GLY A 9 14.21 -13.36 20.40
C GLY A 9 15.68 -13.52 20.02
N SER A 10 16.32 -12.45 19.57
CA SER A 10 17.77 -12.41 19.33
C SER A 10 18.51 -11.74 20.49
N SER A 11 19.74 -12.17 20.79
CA SER A 11 20.55 -11.54 21.83
C SER A 11 20.90 -10.10 21.50
N LEU A 12 21.07 -9.26 22.52
CA LEU A 12 21.46 -7.85 22.35
C LEU A 12 22.79 -7.69 21.62
N PHE A 13 23.74 -8.57 21.91
CA PHE A 13 25.07 -8.55 21.27
C PHE A 13 24.95 -8.77 19.75
N LEU A 14 24.17 -9.77 19.33
CA LEU A 14 23.94 -10.03 17.90
C LEU A 14 23.20 -8.90 17.20
N LYS A 15 22.25 -8.24 17.88
CA LYS A 15 21.58 -7.04 17.34
C LYS A 15 22.56 -5.87 17.17
N LEU A 16 23.50 -5.70 18.09
CA LEU A 16 24.57 -4.69 17.97
C LEU A 16 25.45 -4.97 16.75
N MET A 17 25.90 -6.22 16.59
CA MET A 17 26.66 -6.67 15.43
C MET A 17 25.90 -6.43 14.12
N ASP A 18 24.62 -6.79 14.06
CA ASP A 18 23.75 -6.57 12.90
C ASP A 18 23.69 -5.07 12.53
N ASN A 19 23.55 -4.18 13.53
CA ASN A 19 23.53 -2.73 13.30
C ASN A 19 24.87 -2.21 12.79
N VAL A 20 26.00 -2.72 13.29
CA VAL A 20 27.34 -2.35 12.79
C VAL A 20 27.49 -2.78 11.33
N ILE A 21 27.07 -3.98 10.97
CA ILE A 21 27.09 -4.45 9.57
C ILE A 21 26.25 -3.55 8.68
N LEU A 22 25.03 -3.21 9.10
CA LEU A 22 24.14 -2.32 8.33
C LEU A 22 24.71 -0.91 8.20
N LEU A 23 25.37 -0.39 9.24
CA LEU A 23 25.99 0.94 9.22
C LEU A 23 27.17 1.01 8.24
N LEU A 24 28.00 -0.03 8.21
CA LEU A 24 29.24 -0.04 7.41
C LEU A 24 29.04 -0.55 5.98
N TRP A 25 28.10 -1.46 5.74
CA TRP A 25 27.92 -2.15 4.46
C TRP A 25 26.44 -2.25 4.02
N GLY A 26 25.57 -1.44 4.62
CA GLY A 26 24.14 -1.44 4.28
C GLY A 26 23.87 -1.15 2.81
N ASP A 27 24.65 -0.27 2.19
CA ASP A 27 24.54 0.08 0.77
C ASP A 27 24.75 -1.14 -0.15
N LEU A 28 25.61 -2.10 0.22
CA LEU A 28 25.83 -3.34 -0.52
C LEU A 28 24.66 -4.33 -0.39
N LEU A 29 23.78 -4.10 0.58
CA LEU A 29 22.59 -4.90 0.85
C LEU A 29 21.32 -4.27 0.28
N GLU A 30 21.42 -3.15 -0.44
CA GLU A 30 20.26 -2.54 -1.08
C GLU A 30 19.68 -3.46 -2.16
N SER A 31 18.37 -3.64 -2.14
CA SER A 31 17.62 -4.39 -3.14
C SER A 31 17.08 -3.46 -4.23
N ASP A 32 16.57 -4.05 -5.33
CA ASP A 32 15.98 -3.32 -6.46
C ASP A 32 14.92 -2.30 -6.01
N SER A 33 14.78 -1.21 -6.75
CA SER A 33 13.83 -0.12 -6.48
C SER A 33 12.37 -0.56 -6.41
N LEU A 34 12.02 -1.70 -7.02
CA LEU A 34 10.69 -2.31 -6.98
C LEU A 34 10.51 -3.36 -5.87
N GLN A 35 11.55 -3.64 -5.06
CA GLN A 35 11.40 -4.31 -3.78
C GLN A 35 11.13 -3.25 -2.70
N PHE A 36 9.91 -3.21 -2.18
CA PHE A 36 9.46 -2.20 -1.21
C PHE A 36 9.65 -2.66 0.25
N GLY A 37 9.78 -3.95 0.48
CA GLY A 37 9.91 -4.51 1.83
C GLY A 37 11.17 -4.02 2.54
N PHE A 38 11.03 -3.67 3.82
CA PHE A 38 12.11 -3.31 4.74
C PHE A 38 12.97 -2.09 4.36
N LYS A 39 12.52 -1.27 3.43
CA LYS A 39 13.20 -0.04 3.03
C LYS A 39 12.64 1.18 3.73
N ALA A 40 13.53 2.12 4.08
CA ALA A 40 13.14 3.41 4.62
C ALA A 40 12.41 4.27 3.55
N LYS A 41 11.47 5.10 4.00
CA LYS A 41 10.73 6.07 3.17
C LYS A 41 9.84 5.44 2.08
N VAL A 42 9.62 4.14 2.10
CA VAL A 42 8.64 3.44 1.27
C VAL A 42 7.61 2.74 2.14
N SER A 43 6.45 2.41 1.58
CA SER A 43 5.35 1.80 2.33
C SER A 43 4.54 0.82 1.47
N THR A 44 3.80 -0.05 2.15
CA THR A 44 2.81 -0.94 1.53
C THR A 44 1.81 -0.18 0.65
N THR A 45 1.40 1.02 1.09
CA THR A 45 0.47 1.87 0.34
C THR A 45 1.10 2.41 -0.94
N GLN A 46 2.41 2.79 -0.94
CA GLN A 46 3.12 3.17 -2.17
C GLN A 46 3.21 2.02 -3.17
N CYS A 47 3.47 0.80 -2.67
CA CYS A 47 3.50 -0.41 -3.48
C CYS A 47 2.15 -0.67 -4.17
N SER A 48 1.05 -0.75 -3.40
CA SER A 48 -0.29 -0.97 -3.94
C SER A 48 -0.76 0.18 -4.85
N TRP A 49 -0.36 1.42 -4.54
CA TRP A 49 -0.61 2.58 -5.37
C TRP A 49 0.05 2.44 -6.75
N LEU A 50 1.33 2.07 -6.79
CA LEU A 50 2.06 1.87 -8.03
C LEU A 50 1.40 0.80 -8.91
N VAL A 51 1.04 -0.34 -8.32
CA VAL A 51 0.33 -1.43 -9.02
C VAL A 51 -0.96 -0.93 -9.64
N ASN A 52 -1.77 -0.17 -8.90
CA ASN A 52 -3.04 0.33 -9.39
C ASN A 52 -2.85 1.36 -10.52
N GLU A 53 -1.95 2.34 -10.36
CA GLU A 53 -1.74 3.38 -11.37
C GLU A 53 -1.16 2.82 -12.67
N VAL A 54 -0.19 1.90 -12.60
CA VAL A 54 0.37 1.22 -13.77
C VAL A 54 -0.70 0.39 -14.48
N SER A 55 -1.47 -0.41 -13.75
CA SER A 55 -2.54 -1.22 -14.34
C SER A 55 -3.60 -0.35 -15.01
N MET A 56 -4.02 0.74 -14.34
CA MET A 56 -5.03 1.65 -14.88
C MET A 56 -4.52 2.47 -16.07
N HIS A 57 -3.23 2.74 -16.14
CA HIS A 57 -2.61 3.36 -17.33
C HIS A 57 -2.84 2.50 -18.58
N TYR A 58 -2.58 1.20 -18.52
CA TYR A 58 -2.83 0.27 -19.63
C TYR A 58 -4.32 0.12 -19.96
N VAL A 59 -5.16 -0.03 -18.93
CA VAL A 59 -6.61 -0.15 -19.09
C VAL A 59 -7.20 1.08 -19.78
N LYS A 60 -6.73 2.28 -19.45
CA LYS A 60 -7.14 3.52 -20.13
C LYS A 60 -6.69 3.56 -21.59
N ALA A 61 -5.52 3.00 -21.88
CA ALA A 61 -5.01 2.85 -23.26
C ALA A 61 -5.71 1.72 -24.06
N GLY A 62 -6.69 1.03 -23.48
CA GLY A 62 -7.44 -0.03 -24.13
C GLY A 62 -6.83 -1.41 -24.01
N THR A 63 -5.85 -1.61 -23.14
CA THR A 63 -5.18 -2.90 -22.93
C THR A 63 -5.49 -3.43 -21.53
N PRO A 64 -6.08 -4.63 -21.38
CA PRO A 64 -6.27 -5.25 -20.08
C PRO A 64 -4.91 -5.62 -19.47
N VAL A 65 -4.85 -5.68 -18.13
CA VAL A 65 -3.65 -6.10 -17.40
C VAL A 65 -3.96 -7.33 -16.58
N ILE A 66 -3.10 -8.31 -16.66
CA ILE A 66 -3.09 -9.47 -15.77
C ILE A 66 -2.19 -9.11 -14.59
N THR A 67 -2.76 -9.15 -13.40
CA THR A 67 -2.04 -8.95 -12.15
C THR A 67 -2.05 -10.25 -11.38
N THR A 68 -0.88 -10.84 -11.14
CA THR A 68 -0.76 -12.13 -10.44
C THR A 68 -0.03 -11.93 -9.12
N LEU A 69 -0.68 -12.31 -8.03
CA LEU A 69 -0.11 -12.32 -6.69
C LEU A 69 0.50 -13.70 -6.44
N LEU A 70 1.75 -13.73 -6.00
CA LEU A 70 2.49 -14.92 -5.65
C LEU A 70 2.83 -14.88 -4.15
N ASP A 71 2.34 -15.85 -3.39
CA ASP A 71 2.62 -16.00 -1.97
C ASP A 71 3.71 -17.06 -1.78
N CYS A 72 4.84 -16.68 -1.23
CA CYS A 72 5.93 -17.61 -0.96
C CYS A 72 5.78 -18.28 0.41
N SER A 73 5.53 -19.57 0.41
CA SER A 73 5.26 -20.33 1.64
C SER A 73 6.47 -20.42 2.55
N LYS A 74 6.38 -19.83 3.75
CA LYS A 74 7.43 -19.85 4.78
C LYS A 74 8.80 -19.40 4.24
N ALA A 75 8.81 -18.32 3.42
CA ALA A 75 9.98 -17.89 2.68
C ALA A 75 11.19 -17.59 3.60
N PHE A 76 10.96 -16.90 4.72
CA PHE A 76 11.99 -16.60 5.70
C PHE A 76 12.62 -17.86 6.31
N ASP A 77 11.84 -18.89 6.57
CA ASP A 77 12.30 -20.14 7.20
C ASP A 77 13.00 -21.06 6.18
N LYS A 78 12.73 -20.88 4.87
CA LYS A 78 13.29 -21.70 3.79
C LYS A 78 14.54 -21.10 3.15
N CYS A 79 14.96 -19.89 3.53
CA CYS A 79 16.14 -19.26 3.00
C CYS A 79 17.38 -20.13 3.24
N GLN A 80 18.02 -20.58 2.16
CA GLN A 80 19.19 -21.46 2.25
C GLN A 80 20.45 -20.62 2.50
N PHE A 81 21.32 -21.08 3.42
CA PHE A 81 22.51 -20.36 3.84
C PHE A 81 23.53 -20.24 2.71
N VAL A 82 23.80 -21.30 1.95
CA VAL A 82 24.82 -21.31 0.91
C VAL A 82 24.50 -20.30 -0.20
N PRO A 83 23.31 -20.32 -0.86
CA PRO A 83 22.95 -19.30 -1.83
C PRO A 83 22.95 -17.88 -1.26
N LEU A 84 22.50 -17.70 -0.01
CA LEU A 84 22.50 -16.37 0.63
C LEU A 84 23.92 -15.82 0.72
N PHE A 85 24.87 -16.58 1.26
CA PHE A 85 26.25 -16.12 1.43
C PHE A 85 26.98 -15.94 0.09
N GLN A 86 26.68 -16.76 -0.91
CA GLN A 86 27.17 -16.56 -2.28
C GLN A 86 26.68 -15.23 -2.88
N LYS A 87 25.39 -14.87 -2.65
CA LYS A 87 24.84 -13.57 -3.08
C LYS A 87 25.51 -12.40 -2.38
N LEU A 88 25.82 -12.50 -1.09
CA LEU A 88 26.56 -11.46 -0.36
C LEU A 88 27.98 -11.27 -0.93
N LEU A 89 28.67 -12.35 -1.25
CA LEU A 89 29.99 -12.27 -1.89
C LEU A 89 29.93 -11.64 -3.28
N LYS A 90 28.90 -11.97 -4.09
CA LYS A 90 28.68 -11.36 -5.40
C LYS A 90 28.36 -9.87 -5.34
N ARG A 91 27.93 -9.37 -4.17
CA ARG A 91 27.65 -7.96 -3.89
C ARG A 91 28.82 -7.24 -3.22
N ASP A 92 30.03 -7.84 -3.28
CA ASP A 92 31.26 -7.31 -2.71
C ASP A 92 31.21 -7.06 -1.19
N VAL A 93 30.32 -7.75 -0.46
CA VAL A 93 30.36 -7.74 1.01
C VAL A 93 31.68 -8.37 1.45
N PRO A 94 32.47 -7.68 2.32
CA PRO A 94 33.77 -8.17 2.69
C PRO A 94 33.77 -9.61 3.20
N SER A 95 34.70 -10.44 2.72
CA SER A 95 34.74 -11.87 3.03
C SER A 95 34.83 -12.15 4.55
N ILE A 96 35.47 -11.24 5.31
CA ILE A 96 35.50 -11.36 6.77
C ILE A 96 34.11 -11.24 7.41
N VAL A 97 33.24 -10.34 6.89
CA VAL A 97 31.86 -10.17 7.33
C VAL A 97 31.05 -11.41 6.99
N VAL A 98 31.19 -11.90 5.75
CA VAL A 98 30.49 -13.13 5.31
C VAL A 98 30.93 -14.33 6.15
N ARG A 99 32.22 -14.49 6.44
CA ARG A 99 32.72 -15.56 7.33
C ARG A 99 32.15 -15.46 8.73
N MET A 100 32.06 -14.26 9.29
CA MET A 100 31.45 -14.02 10.59
C MET A 100 29.95 -14.38 10.58
N LEU A 101 29.22 -14.01 9.53
CA LEU A 101 27.82 -14.40 9.37
C LEU A 101 27.65 -15.91 9.23
N ILE A 102 28.49 -16.59 8.44
CA ILE A 102 28.49 -18.05 8.31
C ILE A 102 28.64 -18.71 9.68
N PHE A 103 29.61 -18.25 10.49
CA PHE A 103 29.80 -18.75 11.83
C PHE A 103 28.56 -18.59 12.70
N VAL A 104 28.00 -17.36 12.75
CA VAL A 104 26.79 -17.07 13.53
C VAL A 104 25.59 -17.90 13.07
N TYR A 105 25.41 -18.13 11.78
CA TYR A 105 24.28 -18.87 11.22
C TYR A 105 24.46 -20.40 11.40
N LYS A 106 25.69 -20.91 11.33
CA LYS A 106 25.97 -22.33 11.51
C LYS A 106 25.83 -22.80 12.96
N GLU A 107 26.21 -21.94 13.90
CA GLU A 107 26.18 -22.23 15.35
C GLU A 107 24.84 -21.79 15.99
N GLN A 108 23.76 -21.65 15.17
CA GLN A 108 22.45 -21.30 15.69
C GLN A 108 21.75 -22.49 16.34
N GLU A 109 21.37 -22.29 17.58
CA GLU A 109 20.51 -23.20 18.33
C GLU A 109 19.28 -22.46 18.82
N ALA A 110 18.16 -23.15 18.88
CA ALA A 110 16.90 -22.62 19.36
C ALA A 110 16.20 -23.60 20.28
N TRP A 111 15.28 -23.09 21.05
CA TRP A 111 14.33 -23.86 21.85
C TRP A 111 12.97 -23.16 21.84
N VAL A 112 11.91 -23.92 21.96
CA VAL A 112 10.54 -23.39 21.98
C VAL A 112 10.08 -23.24 23.42
N ARG A 113 9.46 -22.07 23.72
CA ARG A 113 8.81 -21.81 25.00
C ARG A 113 7.30 -21.73 24.83
N TRP A 114 6.59 -22.52 25.61
CA TRP A 114 5.14 -22.49 25.66
C TRP A 114 4.68 -22.33 27.12
N GLY A 115 4.36 -21.13 27.53
CA GLY A 115 4.08 -20.84 28.94
C GLY A 115 5.28 -21.18 29.84
N PRO A 116 5.13 -22.05 30.85
CA PRO A 116 6.23 -22.49 31.70
C PRO A 116 7.10 -23.59 31.07
N LEU A 117 6.65 -24.27 30.01
CA LEU A 117 7.33 -25.37 29.36
C LEU A 117 8.42 -24.87 28.41
N ARG A 118 9.50 -25.63 28.33
CA ARG A 118 10.63 -25.41 27.43
C ARG A 118 11.00 -26.71 26.72
N SER A 119 11.20 -26.66 25.40
CA SER A 119 11.71 -27.78 24.63
C SER A 119 13.21 -28.02 24.87
N GLU A 120 13.69 -29.17 24.42
CA GLU A 120 15.12 -29.37 24.21
C GLU A 120 15.65 -28.39 23.14
N MET A 121 16.98 -28.15 23.16
CA MET A 121 17.65 -27.36 22.15
C MET A 121 17.76 -28.13 20.85
N PHE A 122 17.59 -27.42 19.74
CA PHE A 122 17.75 -27.94 18.38
C PHE A 122 18.50 -26.96 17.50
N SER A 123 19.28 -27.47 16.55
CA SER A 123 20.04 -26.65 15.60
C SER A 123 19.14 -26.17 14.46
N ILE A 124 19.41 -24.95 13.99
CA ILE A 124 18.75 -24.32 12.85
C ILE A 124 19.65 -24.45 11.62
N SER A 125 19.17 -25.14 10.58
CA SER A 125 19.96 -25.40 9.35
C SER A 125 19.61 -24.51 8.18
N ASN A 126 18.53 -23.75 8.23
CA ASN A 126 18.05 -22.81 7.19
C ASN A 126 17.18 -21.72 7.81
N GLY A 127 16.83 -20.75 6.97
CA GLY A 127 16.02 -19.61 7.36
C GLY A 127 16.85 -18.41 7.78
N THR A 128 16.28 -17.23 7.60
CA THR A 128 16.85 -16.00 8.15
C THR A 128 16.48 -15.91 9.63
N ARG A 129 17.43 -15.46 10.44
CA ARG A 129 17.27 -15.40 11.90
C ARG A 129 16.15 -14.45 12.30
N GLN A 130 15.02 -14.99 12.79
CA GLN A 130 13.92 -14.19 13.28
C GLN A 130 14.36 -13.30 14.46
N GLY A 131 13.90 -12.04 14.48
CA GLY A 131 14.27 -11.08 15.51
C GLY A 131 15.67 -10.44 15.35
N SER A 132 16.42 -10.77 14.30
CA SER A 132 17.66 -10.09 13.89
C SER A 132 17.33 -8.80 13.15
N VAL A 133 18.15 -7.77 13.32
CA VAL A 133 18.01 -6.48 12.61
C VAL A 133 18.44 -6.61 11.15
N LEU A 134 19.39 -7.51 10.87
CA LEU A 134 19.97 -7.73 9.55
C LEU A 134 19.09 -8.65 8.66
N SER A 135 18.32 -9.57 9.25
CA SER A 135 17.56 -10.58 8.51
C SER A 135 16.61 -10.03 7.45
N PRO A 136 15.91 -8.91 7.65
CA PRO A 136 15.10 -8.31 6.60
C PRO A 136 15.90 -7.91 5.35
N ALA A 137 17.08 -7.32 5.52
CA ALA A 137 17.96 -6.95 4.42
C ALA A 137 18.54 -8.18 3.71
N LEU A 138 18.97 -9.21 4.48
CA LEU A 138 19.44 -10.48 3.91
C LEU A 138 18.37 -11.18 3.09
N PHE A 139 17.13 -11.18 3.57
CA PHE A 139 16.02 -11.77 2.83
C PHE A 139 15.67 -10.99 1.56
N ALA A 140 15.70 -9.64 1.63
CA ALA A 140 15.54 -8.80 0.45
C ALA A 140 16.61 -9.11 -0.60
N VAL A 141 17.88 -9.21 -0.22
CA VAL A 141 18.99 -9.65 -1.11
C VAL A 141 18.74 -11.04 -1.68
N TYR A 142 18.19 -11.95 -0.89
CA TYR A 142 17.94 -13.33 -1.33
C TYR A 142 16.97 -13.42 -2.50
N LEU A 143 15.90 -12.57 -2.49
CA LEU A 143 14.88 -12.56 -3.54
C LEU A 143 15.13 -11.53 -4.65
N ASP A 144 16.07 -10.62 -4.47
CA ASP A 144 16.28 -9.47 -5.36
C ASP A 144 16.64 -9.89 -6.80
N ASP A 145 17.45 -10.93 -6.95
CA ASP A 145 17.87 -11.42 -8.25
C ASP A 145 16.69 -11.87 -9.12
N LEU A 146 15.56 -12.30 -8.53
CA LEU A 146 14.34 -12.63 -9.27
C LEU A 146 13.76 -11.39 -9.96
N ILE A 147 13.69 -10.25 -9.25
CA ILE A 147 13.20 -8.99 -9.84
C ILE A 147 14.15 -8.52 -10.95
N LEU A 148 15.46 -8.62 -10.70
CA LEU A 148 16.49 -8.28 -11.69
C LEU A 148 16.44 -9.20 -12.93
N GLU A 149 16.21 -10.50 -12.75
CA GLU A 149 16.07 -11.45 -13.85
C GLU A 149 14.82 -11.15 -14.69
N LEU A 150 13.66 -10.96 -14.06
CA LEU A 150 12.42 -10.55 -14.74
C LEU A 150 12.59 -9.25 -15.53
N ARG A 151 13.28 -8.26 -14.94
CA ARG A 151 13.61 -6.99 -15.57
C ARG A 151 14.53 -7.18 -16.79
N SER A 152 15.52 -8.05 -16.71
CA SER A 152 16.48 -8.31 -17.79
C SER A 152 15.80 -8.88 -19.06
N TYR A 153 14.76 -9.67 -18.88
CA TYR A 153 13.93 -10.14 -19.99
C TYR A 153 12.99 -9.07 -20.56
N GLY A 154 12.81 -7.93 -19.88
CA GLY A 154 11.87 -6.88 -20.29
C GLY A 154 10.40 -7.33 -20.32
N LEU A 155 10.06 -8.42 -19.63
CA LEU A 155 8.71 -8.97 -19.59
C LEU A 155 7.82 -8.19 -18.61
N GLY A 156 6.57 -7.94 -18.97
CA GLY A 156 5.61 -7.27 -18.10
C GLY A 156 5.28 -5.85 -18.52
N CYS A 157 4.68 -5.10 -17.60
CA CYS A 157 4.25 -3.73 -17.85
C CYS A 157 5.41 -2.74 -17.82
N HIS A 158 5.28 -1.66 -18.63
CA HIS A 158 6.19 -0.52 -18.65
C HIS A 158 5.38 0.77 -18.59
N MET A 159 5.94 1.80 -17.96
CA MET A 159 5.35 3.14 -17.96
C MET A 159 6.47 4.18 -18.01
N ALA A 160 6.34 5.17 -18.89
CA ALA A 160 7.38 6.21 -19.10
C ALA A 160 8.79 5.65 -19.37
N GLY A 161 8.89 4.55 -20.11
CA GLY A 161 10.17 3.88 -20.41
C GLY A 161 10.79 3.11 -19.25
N LEU A 162 10.13 3.06 -18.08
CA LEU A 162 10.57 2.27 -16.94
C LEU A 162 9.82 0.94 -16.88
N TRP A 163 10.56 -0.12 -16.56
CA TRP A 163 9.97 -1.44 -16.34
C TRP A 163 9.29 -1.51 -14.99
N MET A 164 8.06 -2.06 -14.98
CA MET A 164 7.22 -2.20 -13.79
C MET A 164 6.48 -3.55 -13.79
N GLY A 165 7.12 -4.59 -14.36
CA GLY A 165 6.52 -5.90 -14.51
C GLY A 165 6.37 -6.69 -13.23
N ALA A 166 7.18 -6.40 -12.21
CA ALA A 166 7.09 -7.03 -10.90
C ALA A 166 7.27 -6.02 -9.78
N VAL A 167 6.59 -6.24 -8.67
CA VAL A 167 6.69 -5.44 -7.45
C VAL A 167 6.77 -6.40 -6.27
N GLY A 168 7.80 -6.25 -5.43
CA GLY A 168 8.02 -7.07 -4.24
C GLY A 168 7.75 -6.30 -2.95
N PHE A 169 7.21 -6.96 -1.95
CA PHE A 169 7.17 -6.49 -0.58
C PHE A 169 7.53 -7.64 0.35
N ALA A 170 8.80 -7.74 0.71
CA ALA A 170 9.38 -8.90 1.37
C ALA A 170 9.18 -10.18 0.53
N ASP A 171 8.41 -11.13 1.02
CA ASP A 171 8.05 -12.39 0.37
C ASP A 171 6.83 -12.31 -0.56
N ASP A 172 6.02 -11.27 -0.43
CA ASP A 172 4.91 -11.01 -1.34
C ASP A 172 5.43 -10.48 -2.68
N LEU A 173 5.24 -11.24 -3.75
CA LEU A 173 5.58 -10.83 -5.11
C LEU A 173 4.31 -10.64 -5.93
N LEU A 174 4.20 -9.51 -6.62
CA LEU A 174 3.11 -9.22 -7.53
C LEU A 174 3.67 -8.97 -8.93
N LEU A 175 3.13 -9.68 -9.92
CA LEU A 175 3.50 -9.56 -11.32
C LEU A 175 2.41 -8.81 -12.10
N MET A 176 2.81 -8.00 -13.09
CA MET A 176 1.90 -7.25 -13.98
C MET A 176 2.30 -7.47 -15.43
N ALA A 177 1.37 -7.95 -16.25
CA ALA A 177 1.62 -8.17 -17.67
C ALA A 177 0.41 -7.79 -18.54
N PRO A 178 0.64 -7.22 -19.75
CA PRO A 178 -0.43 -6.82 -20.67
C PRO A 178 -1.00 -8.00 -21.46
N SER A 179 -0.40 -9.18 -21.40
CA SER A 179 -0.86 -10.37 -22.11
C SER A 179 -0.66 -11.66 -21.31
N ARG A 180 -1.47 -12.69 -21.65
CA ARG A 180 -1.34 -14.02 -21.07
C ARG A 180 0.03 -14.65 -21.36
N SER A 181 0.50 -14.53 -22.59
CA SER A 181 1.79 -15.13 -23.01
C SER A 181 2.96 -14.52 -22.25
N THR A 182 2.94 -13.21 -22.01
CA THR A 182 3.95 -12.53 -21.21
C THR A 182 3.88 -12.99 -19.74
N MET A 183 2.67 -13.06 -19.15
CA MET A 183 2.51 -13.53 -17.76
C MET A 183 2.96 -14.98 -17.60
N ALA A 184 2.64 -15.87 -18.55
CA ALA A 184 3.08 -17.25 -18.51
C ALA A 184 4.62 -17.37 -18.48
N LYS A 185 5.33 -16.62 -19.34
CA LYS A 185 6.79 -16.57 -19.32
C LYS A 185 7.36 -16.03 -18.01
N MET A 186 6.73 -15.01 -17.42
CA MET A 186 7.14 -14.49 -16.10
C MET A 186 6.97 -15.54 -15.00
N LEU A 187 5.89 -16.31 -15.05
CA LEU A 187 5.66 -17.42 -14.11
C LEU A 187 6.70 -18.53 -14.28
N GLU A 188 7.07 -18.90 -15.49
CA GLU A 188 8.15 -19.87 -15.78
C GLU A 188 9.49 -19.41 -15.16
N VAL A 189 9.84 -18.12 -15.27
CA VAL A 189 11.03 -17.56 -14.62
C VAL A 189 10.91 -17.67 -13.09
N CYS A 190 9.75 -17.34 -12.52
CA CYS A 190 9.51 -17.44 -11.09
C CYS A 190 9.61 -18.90 -10.59
N GLU A 191 9.07 -19.87 -11.33
CA GLU A 191 9.17 -21.29 -11.02
C GLU A 191 10.62 -21.76 -10.98
N LYS A 192 11.37 -21.47 -12.04
CA LYS A 192 12.78 -21.84 -12.16
C LYS A 192 13.59 -21.27 -10.99
N TYR A 193 13.45 -19.98 -10.73
CA TYR A 193 14.14 -19.30 -9.64
C TYR A 193 13.78 -19.89 -8.27
N ALA A 194 12.51 -20.13 -8.03
CA ALA A 194 12.05 -20.74 -6.79
C ALA A 194 12.62 -22.14 -6.60
N MET A 195 12.65 -22.96 -7.64
CA MET A 195 13.24 -24.32 -7.59
C MET A 195 14.74 -24.28 -7.27
N GLU A 196 15.50 -23.35 -7.87
CA GLU A 196 16.94 -23.18 -7.60
C GLU A 196 17.23 -22.81 -6.15
N LEU A 197 16.33 -22.04 -5.51
CA LEU A 197 16.47 -21.59 -4.12
C LEU A 197 15.68 -22.43 -3.11
N ASN A 198 15.10 -23.57 -3.53
CA ASN A 198 14.22 -24.40 -2.70
C ASN A 198 13.06 -23.63 -2.06
N LEU A 199 12.58 -22.61 -2.75
CA LEU A 199 11.36 -21.87 -2.42
C LEU A 199 10.17 -22.48 -3.14
N VAL A 200 8.98 -22.25 -2.64
CA VAL A 200 7.74 -22.71 -3.28
C VAL A 200 6.70 -21.59 -3.17
N PHE A 201 6.20 -21.14 -4.32
CA PHE A 201 5.01 -20.30 -4.34
C PHE A 201 3.78 -21.17 -4.05
N SER A 202 2.93 -20.68 -3.17
CA SER A 202 1.75 -21.42 -2.72
C SER A 202 0.74 -21.58 -3.83
N THR A 203 0.45 -22.83 -4.21
CA THR A 203 -0.66 -23.19 -5.09
C THR A 203 -1.53 -24.22 -4.38
N ASP A 204 -2.83 -24.23 -4.67
CA ASP A 204 -3.77 -25.25 -4.17
C ASP A 204 -4.76 -25.56 -5.29
N PRO A 205 -5.07 -26.84 -5.55
CA PRO A 205 -6.09 -27.23 -6.53
C PRO A 205 -7.47 -26.63 -6.23
N ASP A 206 -7.78 -26.37 -4.95
CA ASP A 206 -8.96 -25.60 -4.55
C ASP A 206 -8.69 -24.09 -4.69
N PRO A 207 -9.36 -23.40 -5.63
CA PRO A 207 -9.17 -21.96 -5.85
C PRO A 207 -9.41 -21.10 -4.61
N LYS A 208 -10.22 -21.59 -3.66
CA LYS A 208 -10.50 -20.87 -2.40
C LYS A 208 -9.34 -20.95 -1.41
N LYS A 209 -8.52 -21.99 -1.50
CA LYS A 209 -7.37 -22.22 -0.63
C LYS A 209 -6.08 -21.70 -1.21
N SER A 210 -6.01 -21.55 -2.55
CA SER A 210 -4.83 -21.00 -3.20
C SER A 210 -4.55 -19.58 -2.70
N LYS A 211 -3.34 -19.37 -2.20
CA LYS A 211 -2.88 -18.03 -1.79
C LYS A 211 -2.37 -17.26 -3.01
N SER A 212 -1.73 -17.94 -3.98
CA SER A 212 -1.38 -17.34 -5.27
C SER A 212 -2.61 -17.30 -6.17
N LYS A 213 -2.88 -16.16 -6.81
CA LYS A 213 -4.08 -15.93 -7.62
C LYS A 213 -3.89 -14.79 -8.61
N SER A 214 -4.72 -14.77 -9.65
CA SER A 214 -4.64 -13.78 -10.72
C SER A 214 -5.92 -12.96 -10.82
N ILE A 215 -5.76 -11.67 -11.11
CA ILE A 215 -6.83 -10.72 -11.38
C ILE A 215 -6.69 -10.27 -12.84
N PHE A 216 -7.79 -10.31 -13.59
CA PHE A 216 -7.85 -9.76 -14.94
C PHE A 216 -8.43 -8.35 -14.87
N MET A 217 -7.55 -7.33 -14.86
CA MET A 217 -7.93 -5.93 -14.72
C MET A 217 -8.37 -5.37 -16.08
N THR A 218 -9.65 -5.07 -16.17
CA THR A 218 -10.28 -4.55 -17.40
C THR A 218 -10.82 -3.14 -17.26
N GLY A 219 -11.05 -2.71 -16.02
CA GLY A 219 -11.80 -1.49 -15.78
C GLY A 219 -13.24 -1.57 -16.34
N ALA A 220 -13.94 -0.45 -16.35
CA ALA A 220 -15.30 -0.40 -16.86
C ALA A 220 -15.38 -0.52 -18.40
N ARG A 221 -14.36 -0.02 -19.11
CA ARG A 221 -14.36 0.07 -20.59
C ARG A 221 -14.11 -1.27 -21.27
N LEU A 222 -13.35 -2.17 -20.66
CA LEU A 222 -12.92 -3.45 -21.26
C LEU A 222 -13.66 -4.66 -20.65
N ARG A 223 -14.80 -4.45 -19.99
CA ARG A 223 -15.60 -5.54 -19.39
C ARG A 223 -16.08 -6.57 -20.39
N HIS A 224 -16.19 -6.19 -21.67
CA HIS A 224 -16.55 -7.10 -22.77
C HIS A 224 -15.41 -8.02 -23.18
N VAL A 225 -14.18 -7.75 -22.77
CA VAL A 225 -13.01 -8.59 -23.09
C VAL A 225 -13.07 -9.85 -22.24
N SER A 226 -13.10 -11.01 -22.91
CA SER A 226 -13.12 -12.30 -22.22
C SER A 226 -11.83 -12.57 -21.47
N LYS A 227 -11.95 -13.19 -20.29
CA LYS A 227 -10.79 -13.68 -19.57
C LYS A 227 -10.00 -14.68 -20.41
N PRO A 228 -8.66 -14.61 -20.40
CA PRO A 228 -7.85 -15.61 -21.07
C PRO A 228 -7.96 -16.98 -20.38
N VAL A 229 -7.47 -18.02 -21.07
CA VAL A 229 -7.32 -19.37 -20.48
C VAL A 229 -6.46 -19.27 -19.22
N ASN A 230 -6.67 -20.17 -18.24
CA ASN A 230 -5.96 -20.16 -16.99
C ASN A 230 -4.43 -20.11 -17.17
N LEU A 231 -3.79 -19.39 -16.28
CA LEU A 231 -2.35 -19.40 -16.08
C LEU A 231 -1.99 -20.60 -15.21
N GLN A 232 -0.81 -21.15 -15.40
CA GLN A 232 -0.33 -22.29 -14.62
C GLN A 232 0.92 -21.91 -13.83
N LEU A 233 1.05 -22.51 -12.67
CA LEU A 233 2.22 -22.46 -11.81
C LEU A 233 2.46 -23.88 -11.29
N TYR A 234 3.64 -24.44 -11.53
CA TYR A 234 3.97 -25.86 -11.28
C TYR A 234 2.97 -26.85 -11.90
N GLY A 235 2.46 -26.54 -13.09
CA GLY A 235 1.45 -27.35 -13.78
C GLY A 235 0.04 -27.28 -13.16
N GLN A 236 -0.19 -26.47 -12.14
CA GLN A 236 -1.49 -26.24 -11.52
C GLN A 236 -2.09 -24.92 -11.99
N ASP A 237 -3.39 -24.91 -12.25
CA ASP A 237 -4.12 -23.73 -12.67
C ASP A 237 -4.18 -22.68 -11.56
N LEU A 238 -3.76 -21.44 -11.86
CA LEU A 238 -3.96 -20.30 -10.97
C LEU A 238 -5.39 -19.79 -11.09
N PRO A 239 -6.09 -19.61 -9.95
CA PRO A 239 -7.46 -19.12 -9.97
C PRO A 239 -7.56 -17.67 -10.42
N TRP A 240 -8.53 -17.40 -11.31
CA TRP A 240 -8.98 -16.05 -11.61
C TRP A 240 -9.97 -15.56 -10.56
N VAL A 241 -9.62 -14.48 -9.87
CA VAL A 241 -10.47 -13.84 -8.87
C VAL A 241 -10.86 -12.44 -9.29
N PRO A 242 -12.07 -11.96 -8.92
CA PRO A 242 -12.48 -10.58 -9.22
C PRO A 242 -11.74 -9.56 -8.36
N SER A 243 -11.31 -9.96 -7.17
CA SER A 243 -10.51 -9.14 -6.27
C SER A 243 -9.60 -9.98 -5.40
N ALA A 244 -8.56 -9.35 -4.87
CA ALA A 244 -7.66 -9.95 -3.90
C ALA A 244 -7.07 -8.89 -2.97
N THR A 245 -6.84 -9.26 -1.72
CA THR A 245 -6.12 -8.42 -0.77
C THR A 245 -4.62 -8.46 -1.08
N HIS A 246 -4.03 -7.30 -1.31
CA HIS A 246 -2.59 -7.09 -1.47
C HIS A 246 -2.10 -6.08 -0.44
N LEU A 247 -1.22 -6.48 0.45
CA LEU A 247 -0.66 -5.64 1.51
C LEU A 247 -1.74 -4.91 2.35
N GLY A 248 -2.87 -5.57 2.59
CA GLY A 248 -3.99 -5.01 3.35
C GLY A 248 -4.92 -4.08 2.56
N HIS A 249 -4.72 -3.92 1.24
CA HIS A 249 -5.59 -3.18 0.32
C HIS A 249 -6.32 -4.13 -0.60
N GLU A 250 -7.59 -3.84 -0.91
CA GLU A 250 -8.38 -4.64 -1.83
C GLU A 250 -8.13 -4.19 -3.28
N LEU A 251 -7.41 -4.99 -4.05
CA LEU A 251 -7.27 -4.81 -5.50
C LEU A 251 -8.46 -5.45 -6.20
N HIS A 252 -9.13 -4.72 -7.08
CA HIS A 252 -10.31 -5.20 -7.79
C HIS A 252 -10.12 -5.09 -9.31
N GLN A 253 -10.73 -6.00 -10.07
CA GLN A 253 -10.60 -6.10 -11.54
C GLN A 253 -11.01 -4.83 -12.31
N ASP A 254 -11.83 -3.95 -11.72
CA ASP A 254 -12.19 -2.67 -12.32
C ASP A 254 -11.19 -1.54 -12.01
N GLY A 255 -10.16 -1.81 -11.18
CA GLY A 255 -9.14 -0.84 -10.78
C GLY A 255 -9.65 0.28 -9.88
N HIS A 256 -10.91 0.20 -9.41
CA HIS A 256 -11.47 1.19 -8.51
C HIS A 256 -11.22 0.81 -7.05
N MET A 257 -10.62 1.72 -6.31
CA MET A 257 -10.38 1.56 -4.88
C MET A 257 -11.64 1.76 -4.01
N ASP A 258 -12.80 1.94 -4.66
CA ASP A 258 -14.10 2.03 -4.01
C ASP A 258 -14.46 0.75 -3.25
N HIS A 259 -14.00 -0.41 -3.71
CA HIS A 259 -14.17 -1.69 -3.02
C HIS A 259 -13.46 -1.70 -1.68
N ASP A 260 -12.21 -1.24 -1.61
CA ASP A 260 -11.46 -1.10 -0.36
C ASP A 260 -12.20 -0.15 0.61
N CYS A 261 -12.66 1.00 0.12
CA CYS A 261 -13.45 1.95 0.90
C CYS A 261 -14.75 1.32 1.47
N LYS A 262 -15.46 0.51 0.67
CA LYS A 262 -16.67 -0.22 1.12
C LYS A 262 -16.34 -1.22 2.23
N CYS A 263 -15.28 -2.02 2.06
CA CYS A 263 -14.84 -2.99 3.05
C CYS A 263 -14.45 -2.31 4.38
N LYS A 264 -13.70 -1.20 4.30
CA LYS A 264 -13.31 -0.41 5.48
C LYS A 264 -14.51 0.21 6.17
N ARG A 265 -15.49 0.72 5.40
CA ARG A 265 -16.74 1.24 5.95
C ARG A 265 -17.55 0.17 6.69
N ALA A 266 -17.67 -1.03 6.11
CA ALA A 266 -18.38 -2.13 6.75
C ALA A 266 -17.71 -2.52 8.09
N ARG A 267 -16.39 -2.67 8.10
CA ARG A 267 -15.62 -2.95 9.32
C ARG A 267 -15.77 -1.85 10.37
N PHE A 268 -15.74 -0.58 9.94
CA PHE A 268 -15.97 0.55 10.85
C PHE A 268 -17.35 0.48 11.51
N ILE A 269 -18.40 0.21 10.76
CA ILE A 269 -19.76 0.09 11.30
C ILE A 269 -19.83 -1.05 12.31
N ASP A 270 -19.31 -2.22 11.99
CA ASP A 270 -19.31 -3.40 12.83
C ASP A 270 -18.53 -3.15 14.14
N SER A 271 -17.26 -2.74 14.03
CA SER A 271 -16.42 -2.49 15.21
C SER A 271 -16.93 -1.35 16.08
N SER A 272 -17.43 -0.26 15.49
CA SER A 272 -17.98 0.86 16.26
C SER A 272 -19.28 0.49 16.98
N THR A 273 -20.10 -0.37 16.39
CA THR A 273 -21.30 -0.90 17.04
C THR A 273 -20.93 -1.79 18.22
N SER A 274 -19.99 -2.71 18.03
CA SER A 274 -19.47 -3.58 19.09
C SER A 274 -18.91 -2.78 20.28
N ILE A 275 -18.09 -1.76 20.03
CA ILE A 275 -17.55 -0.90 21.09
C ILE A 275 -18.68 -0.17 21.83
N ARG A 276 -19.66 0.38 21.11
CA ARG A 276 -20.76 1.10 21.72
C ARG A 276 -21.63 0.19 22.59
N GLU A 277 -21.87 -1.04 22.19
CA GLU A 277 -22.60 -2.04 22.97
C GLU A 277 -21.81 -2.46 24.22
N THR A 278 -20.52 -2.73 24.06
CA THR A 278 -19.63 -3.15 25.16
C THR A 278 -19.49 -2.07 26.21
N PHE A 279 -19.34 -0.81 25.81
CA PHE A 279 -19.08 0.33 26.69
C PHE A 279 -20.28 1.26 26.84
N LYS A 280 -21.51 0.74 26.74
CA LYS A 280 -22.76 1.54 26.80
C LYS A 280 -22.93 2.39 28.04
N PHE A 281 -22.28 2.05 29.16
CA PHE A 281 -22.30 2.80 30.40
C PHE A 281 -21.12 3.77 30.59
N ALA A 282 -20.19 3.83 29.63
CA ALA A 282 -19.07 4.76 29.67
C ALA A 282 -19.55 6.21 29.45
N LYS A 283 -18.74 7.17 29.90
CA LYS A 283 -18.98 8.58 29.57
C LYS A 283 -18.86 8.75 28.04
N LYS A 284 -19.71 9.59 27.46
CA LYS A 284 -19.84 9.80 26.00
C LYS A 284 -18.51 10.18 25.33
N GLU A 285 -17.71 11.01 26.00
CA GLU A 285 -16.36 11.37 25.55
C GLU A 285 -15.41 10.16 25.52
N GLN A 286 -15.46 9.29 26.53
CA GLN A 286 -14.63 8.10 26.60
C GLN A 286 -15.05 7.09 25.53
N LEU A 287 -16.35 6.95 25.29
CA LEU A 287 -16.90 6.10 24.24
C LEU A 287 -16.45 6.59 22.85
N LEU A 288 -16.55 7.89 22.57
CA LEU A 288 -16.09 8.47 21.30
C LEU A 288 -14.58 8.30 21.13
N ASN A 289 -13.79 8.52 22.19
CA ASN A 289 -12.34 8.29 22.14
C ASN A 289 -12.01 6.82 21.88
N ALA A 290 -12.71 5.87 22.48
CA ALA A 290 -12.53 4.44 22.19
C ALA A 290 -12.82 4.11 20.72
N VAL A 291 -13.94 4.62 20.17
CA VAL A 291 -14.25 4.47 18.73
C VAL A 291 -13.16 5.09 17.86
N GLN A 292 -12.67 6.28 18.19
CA GLN A 292 -11.60 6.93 17.44
C GLN A 292 -10.29 6.14 17.48
N ILE A 293 -9.94 5.52 18.59
CA ILE A 293 -8.67 4.77 18.73
C ILE A 293 -8.76 3.40 18.05
N TYR A 294 -9.86 2.67 18.27
CA TYR A 294 -9.96 1.26 17.89
C TYR A 294 -10.69 0.99 16.57
N CYS A 295 -11.53 1.94 16.10
CA CYS A 295 -12.29 1.75 14.86
C CYS A 295 -11.78 2.61 13.71
N SER A 296 -10.86 3.58 13.94
CA SER A 296 -10.33 4.46 12.90
C SER A 296 -9.38 3.71 11.97
N ASP A 297 -9.90 2.93 11.05
CA ASP A 297 -9.09 2.31 10.00
C ASP A 297 -8.99 3.22 8.77
N TYR A 298 -7.99 4.13 8.80
CA TYR A 298 -7.63 4.97 7.65
C TYR A 298 -6.55 4.33 6.77
N TYR A 299 -6.14 3.13 7.09
CA TYR A 299 -5.15 2.43 6.30
C TYR A 299 -5.70 2.23 4.88
N GLY A 300 -4.94 2.67 3.89
CA GLY A 300 -5.38 2.63 2.50
C GLY A 300 -6.22 3.82 2.02
N SER A 301 -6.67 4.73 2.90
CA SER A 301 -7.47 5.89 2.50
C SER A 301 -6.77 6.80 1.47
N MET A 302 -5.44 6.76 1.40
CA MET A 302 -4.64 7.46 0.40
C MET A 302 -4.83 6.92 -1.03
N LEU A 303 -5.39 5.72 -1.18
CA LEU A 303 -5.68 5.12 -2.47
C LEU A 303 -7.10 5.44 -2.97
N TRP A 304 -7.99 5.93 -2.09
CA TRP A 304 -9.39 6.16 -2.41
C TRP A 304 -9.59 7.35 -3.35
N ASN A 305 -10.70 7.33 -4.09
CA ASN A 305 -11.24 8.53 -4.69
C ASN A 305 -11.92 9.38 -3.60
N LEU A 306 -11.17 10.33 -3.03
CA LEU A 306 -11.60 11.10 -1.85
C LEU A 306 -12.82 11.99 -2.11
N TYR A 307 -13.10 12.28 -3.38
CA TYR A 307 -14.26 13.06 -3.83
C TYR A 307 -15.35 12.19 -4.46
N GLY A 308 -15.17 10.87 -4.38
CA GLY A 308 -16.15 9.89 -4.85
C GLY A 308 -17.26 9.64 -3.84
N GLU A 309 -18.32 8.99 -4.32
CA GLU A 309 -19.51 8.69 -3.52
C GLU A 309 -19.21 7.77 -2.32
N GLU A 310 -18.34 6.77 -2.48
CA GLU A 310 -18.03 5.81 -1.42
C GLU A 310 -17.21 6.46 -0.28
N ALA A 311 -16.27 7.36 -0.59
CA ALA A 311 -15.59 8.15 0.44
C ALA A 311 -16.57 9.07 1.18
N ALA A 312 -17.50 9.71 0.46
CA ALA A 312 -18.55 10.50 1.08
C ALA A 312 -19.46 9.66 2.01
N LYS A 313 -19.79 8.41 1.63
CA LYS A 313 -20.52 7.47 2.49
C LYS A 313 -19.71 7.12 3.74
N TYR A 314 -18.40 6.91 3.61
CA TYR A 314 -17.52 6.63 4.74
C TYR A 314 -17.49 7.80 5.74
N PHE A 315 -17.33 9.04 5.28
CA PHE A 315 -17.36 10.22 6.14
C PHE A 315 -18.72 10.41 6.82
N ARG A 316 -19.84 10.14 6.11
CA ARG A 316 -21.18 10.17 6.72
C ARG A 316 -21.35 9.13 7.82
N CYS A 317 -20.79 7.91 7.65
CA CYS A 317 -20.82 6.89 8.72
C CYS A 317 -20.12 7.37 10.00
N TRP A 318 -19.00 8.06 9.87
CA TRP A 318 -18.30 8.67 10.99
C TRP A 318 -19.18 9.68 11.75
N ASN A 319 -19.78 10.61 11.02
CA ASN A 319 -20.67 11.61 11.62
C ASN A 319 -21.87 10.97 12.31
N THR A 320 -22.43 9.92 11.70
CA THR A 320 -23.51 9.14 12.29
C THR A 320 -23.04 8.43 13.56
N CYS A 321 -21.90 7.79 13.56
CA CYS A 321 -21.35 7.14 14.74
C CYS A 321 -21.10 8.13 15.89
N THR A 322 -20.52 9.29 15.59
CA THR A 322 -20.32 10.37 16.60
C THR A 322 -21.65 10.81 17.20
N LYS A 323 -22.68 11.04 16.38
CA LYS A 323 -24.03 11.37 16.86
C LYS A 323 -24.58 10.29 17.80
N LEU A 324 -24.41 9.02 17.43
CA LEU A 324 -24.85 7.89 18.22
C LEU A 324 -24.10 7.74 19.55
N CYS A 325 -22.80 8.05 19.59
CA CYS A 325 -22.01 8.07 20.83
C CYS A 325 -22.49 9.15 21.82
N TRP A 326 -23.06 10.24 21.31
CA TRP A 326 -23.56 11.36 22.09
C TRP A 326 -25.08 11.37 22.26
N ASP A 327 -25.79 10.32 21.81
CA ASP A 327 -27.26 10.21 21.78
C ASP A 327 -27.93 11.39 21.08
N LEU A 328 -27.32 11.92 20.04
CA LEU A 328 -27.86 13.04 19.28
C LEU A 328 -28.80 12.58 18.17
N PRO A 329 -29.84 13.35 17.84
CA PRO A 329 -30.70 13.10 16.71
C PRO A 329 -29.91 13.00 15.40
N ARG A 330 -30.36 12.16 14.45
CA ARG A 330 -29.75 12.06 13.13
C ARG A 330 -29.76 13.39 12.35
N SER A 331 -30.76 14.24 12.62
CA SER A 331 -30.89 15.59 12.05
C SER A 331 -29.89 16.61 12.57
N THR A 332 -29.14 16.32 13.65
CA THR A 332 -28.10 17.23 14.18
C THR A 332 -27.13 17.62 13.07
N SER A 333 -26.79 18.90 12.95
CA SER A 333 -25.91 19.38 11.89
C SER A 333 -24.51 18.80 12.02
N VAL A 334 -23.84 18.54 10.89
CA VAL A 334 -22.46 18.07 10.82
C VAL A 334 -21.52 19.13 11.42
N TYR A 335 -21.81 20.41 11.20
CA TYR A 335 -21.09 21.53 11.78
C TYR A 335 -21.01 21.45 13.30
N PHE A 336 -22.15 21.16 13.96
CA PHE A 336 -22.19 20.97 15.41
C PHE A 336 -21.30 19.78 15.84
N VAL A 337 -21.39 18.65 15.12
CA VAL A 337 -20.60 17.46 15.40
C VAL A 337 -19.10 17.74 15.25
N ASP A 338 -18.69 18.38 14.17
CA ASP A 338 -17.29 18.60 13.87
C ASP A 338 -16.65 19.69 14.78
N ASN A 339 -17.38 20.75 15.13
CA ASN A 339 -16.81 21.87 15.87
C ASN A 339 -16.96 21.75 17.40
N LEU A 340 -18.10 21.26 17.89
CA LEU A 340 -18.36 21.18 19.34
C LEU A 340 -17.94 19.86 19.95
N LEU A 341 -18.08 18.75 19.21
CA LEU A 341 -17.76 17.42 19.73
C LEU A 341 -16.33 16.96 19.43
N SER A 342 -15.68 17.56 18.43
CA SER A 342 -14.29 17.22 18.09
C SER A 342 -13.28 17.74 19.12
N CYS A 343 -13.67 18.57 20.06
CA CYS A 343 -12.77 19.19 21.05
C CYS A 343 -11.53 19.84 20.40
N GLY A 344 -11.71 20.51 19.27
CA GLY A 344 -10.63 21.15 18.53
C GLY A 344 -9.78 20.21 17.67
N LYS A 345 -10.11 18.92 17.59
CA LYS A 345 -9.43 17.97 16.68
C LYS A 345 -9.97 18.13 15.25
N PRO A 346 -9.12 17.96 14.23
CA PRO A 346 -9.56 17.99 12.84
C PRO A 346 -10.63 16.92 12.57
N SER A 347 -11.60 17.23 11.71
CA SER A 347 -12.58 16.24 11.28
C SER A 347 -11.90 15.06 10.58
N ILE A 348 -12.60 13.92 10.52
CA ILE A 348 -12.09 12.72 9.84
C ILE A 348 -11.72 13.00 8.38
N ARG A 349 -12.55 13.79 7.69
CA ARG A 349 -12.28 14.17 6.31
C ARG A 349 -10.98 14.98 6.24
N GLN A 350 -10.76 15.96 7.10
CA GLN A 350 -9.52 16.73 7.15
C GLN A 350 -8.30 15.85 7.45
N GLN A 351 -8.41 14.91 8.40
CA GLN A 351 -7.33 13.98 8.70
C GLN A 351 -6.94 13.14 7.48
N VAL A 352 -7.94 12.62 6.74
CA VAL A 352 -7.72 11.82 5.52
C VAL A 352 -7.10 12.67 4.42
N LEU A 353 -7.58 13.89 4.18
CA LEU A 353 -7.02 14.80 3.17
C LEU A 353 -5.57 15.20 3.52
N THR A 354 -5.29 15.53 4.77
CA THR A 354 -3.92 15.83 5.24
C THR A 354 -2.98 14.65 5.03
N ARG A 355 -3.44 13.42 5.34
CA ARG A 355 -2.67 12.20 5.08
C ARG A 355 -2.43 11.99 3.59
N TYR A 356 -3.42 12.28 2.76
CA TYR A 356 -3.28 12.17 1.31
C TYR A 356 -2.21 13.11 0.76
N VAL A 357 -2.20 14.39 1.17
CA VAL A 357 -1.17 15.36 0.75
C VAL A 357 0.22 14.90 1.16
N LYS A 358 0.39 14.46 2.43
CA LYS A 358 1.66 13.91 2.92
C LYS A 358 2.08 12.66 2.13
N PHE A 359 1.14 11.80 1.80
CA PHE A 359 1.39 10.61 0.99
C PHE A 359 1.85 10.98 -0.43
N TYR A 360 1.15 11.89 -1.11
CA TYR A 360 1.54 12.33 -2.45
C TYR A 360 2.94 12.97 -2.46
N ARG A 361 3.25 13.78 -1.45
CA ARG A 361 4.62 14.30 -1.26
C ARG A 361 5.63 13.17 -1.11
N SER A 362 5.32 12.15 -0.30
CA SER A 362 6.21 10.99 -0.13
C SER A 362 6.40 10.19 -1.42
N LEU A 363 5.38 10.10 -2.28
CA LEU A 363 5.50 9.49 -3.61
C LEU A 363 6.50 10.25 -4.47
N ARG A 364 6.38 11.58 -4.54
CA ARG A 364 7.25 12.43 -5.35
C ARG A 364 8.72 12.44 -4.90
N SER A 365 8.94 12.27 -3.60
CA SER A 365 10.28 12.17 -2.98
C SER A 365 10.70 10.73 -2.68
N SER A 366 10.00 9.74 -3.25
CA SER A 366 10.33 8.33 -3.04
C SER A 366 11.74 8.00 -3.54
N PRO A 367 12.51 7.17 -2.82
CA PRO A 367 13.78 6.65 -3.31
C PRO A 367 13.60 5.74 -4.53
N SER A 368 12.42 5.14 -4.74
CA SER A 368 12.10 4.42 -5.97
C SER A 368 11.86 5.41 -7.10
N LYS A 369 12.72 5.34 -8.13
CA LYS A 369 12.61 6.13 -9.36
C LYS A 369 11.26 5.91 -10.04
N GLU A 370 10.80 4.66 -10.07
CA GLU A 370 9.53 4.25 -10.67
C GLU A 370 8.36 4.98 -9.99
N VAL A 371 8.31 4.94 -8.66
CA VAL A 371 7.27 5.64 -7.88
C VAL A 371 7.28 7.14 -8.14
N SER A 372 8.45 7.78 -8.08
CA SER A 372 8.55 9.23 -8.24
C SER A 372 8.17 9.70 -9.64
N VAL A 373 8.55 8.96 -10.69
CA VAL A 373 8.20 9.26 -12.08
C VAL A 373 6.70 9.08 -12.31
N VAL A 374 6.13 7.94 -11.88
CA VAL A 374 4.67 7.71 -12.00
C VAL A 374 3.89 8.78 -11.25
N ALA A 375 4.32 9.16 -10.03
CA ALA A 375 3.63 10.18 -9.24
C ALA A 375 3.56 11.54 -9.95
N ARG A 376 4.61 11.93 -10.67
CA ARG A 376 4.62 13.17 -11.47
C ARG A 376 3.64 13.10 -12.64
N ILE A 377 3.65 11.99 -13.38
CA ILE A 377 2.79 11.81 -14.55
C ILE A 377 1.32 11.78 -14.15
N VAL A 378 0.95 10.91 -13.19
CA VAL A 378 -0.46 10.75 -12.80
C VAL A 378 -0.98 11.94 -11.99
N GLY A 379 -0.12 12.64 -11.26
CA GLY A 379 -0.51 13.82 -10.48
C GLY A 379 -0.91 15.01 -11.36
N SER A 380 -0.35 15.13 -12.57
CA SER A 380 -0.71 16.15 -13.56
C SER A 380 -1.91 15.75 -14.44
N ASP A 381 -2.36 14.49 -14.40
CA ASP A 381 -3.48 14.00 -15.21
C ASP A 381 -4.77 13.87 -14.40
N ALA A 382 -5.67 14.86 -14.53
CA ALA A 382 -6.98 14.85 -13.85
C ALA A 382 -7.90 13.68 -14.24
N SER A 383 -7.56 12.88 -15.25
CA SER A 383 -8.28 11.65 -15.58
C SER A 383 -7.92 10.50 -14.64
N THR A 384 -6.76 10.55 -13.97
CA THR A 384 -6.34 9.58 -12.96
C THR A 384 -7.05 9.85 -11.62
N ASN A 385 -7.08 8.85 -10.75
CA ASN A 385 -7.58 9.04 -9.39
C ASN A 385 -6.68 10.00 -8.59
N THR A 386 -5.37 9.82 -8.70
CA THR A 386 -4.36 10.66 -8.03
C THR A 386 -4.45 12.11 -8.49
N GLY A 387 -4.43 12.39 -9.78
CA GLY A 387 -4.52 13.75 -10.32
C GLY A 387 -5.83 14.43 -9.98
N ARG A 388 -6.96 13.69 -9.99
CA ARG A 388 -8.27 14.21 -9.59
C ARG A 388 -8.31 14.62 -8.12
N ASN A 389 -7.77 13.80 -7.23
CA ASN A 389 -7.68 14.13 -5.81
C ASN A 389 -6.83 15.38 -5.60
N ILE A 390 -5.65 15.48 -6.23
CA ILE A 390 -4.76 16.65 -6.14
C ILE A 390 -5.46 17.91 -6.66
N LEU A 391 -6.08 17.83 -7.83
CA LEU A 391 -6.80 18.95 -8.42
C LEU A 391 -7.91 19.46 -7.48
N ASN A 392 -8.74 18.57 -6.96
CA ASN A 392 -9.84 18.95 -6.07
C ASN A 392 -9.35 19.53 -4.73
N ILE A 393 -8.27 18.97 -4.16
CA ILE A 393 -7.64 19.52 -2.94
C ILE A 393 -7.11 20.93 -3.23
N THR A 394 -6.44 21.12 -4.38
CA THR A 394 -5.93 22.44 -4.81
C THR A 394 -7.06 23.45 -4.95
N LEU A 395 -8.16 23.08 -5.61
CA LEU A 395 -9.33 23.95 -5.78
C LEU A 395 -9.97 24.32 -4.42
N GLU A 396 -10.10 23.37 -3.49
CA GLU A 396 -10.63 23.66 -2.14
C GLU A 396 -9.74 24.67 -1.39
N THR A 397 -8.41 24.55 -1.51
CA THR A 397 -7.47 25.45 -0.82
C THR A 397 -7.41 26.85 -1.43
N GLN A 398 -7.62 27.02 -2.73
CA GLN A 398 -7.63 28.31 -3.40
C GLN A 398 -8.89 29.14 -3.14
N LEU A 399 -9.99 28.52 -2.74
CA LEU A 399 -11.26 29.22 -2.51
C LEU A 399 -11.27 30.16 -1.30
N ASN A 400 -10.24 30.15 -0.45
CA ASN A 400 -10.20 31.02 0.74
C ASN A 400 -8.78 31.53 1.09
N PRO A 401 -8.26 32.58 0.41
CA PRO A 401 -6.85 32.99 0.50
C PRO A 401 -6.49 33.78 1.79
N ARG A 402 -7.40 33.97 2.77
CA ARG A 402 -7.18 34.88 3.92
C ARG A 402 -6.84 34.20 5.24
N THR A 403 -6.79 32.88 5.29
CA THR A 403 -6.53 32.11 6.51
C THR A 403 -5.40 31.13 6.30
N SER A 404 -4.76 30.62 7.38
CA SER A 404 -3.69 29.63 7.24
C SER A 404 -4.18 28.40 6.46
N PRO A 405 -3.32 27.67 5.73
CA PRO A 405 -3.73 26.56 4.88
C PRO A 405 -4.64 25.53 5.58
N MET A 406 -4.46 25.32 6.89
CA MET A 406 -5.32 24.43 7.68
C MET A 406 -6.65 25.07 8.08
N SER A 407 -6.71 26.37 8.37
CA SER A 407 -7.97 27.07 8.67
C SER A 407 -8.78 27.34 7.40
N GLN A 408 -8.12 27.51 6.23
CA GLN A 408 -8.78 27.55 4.92
C GLN A 408 -9.50 26.24 4.61
N PHE A 409 -8.87 25.12 4.94
CA PHE A 409 -9.49 23.81 4.87
C PHE A 409 -10.71 23.73 5.79
N TYR A 410 -10.63 24.34 6.97
CA TYR A 410 -11.69 24.35 7.97
C TYR A 410 -12.91 25.11 7.45
N ASP A 411 -12.74 26.33 6.93
CA ASP A 411 -13.83 27.20 6.48
C ASP A 411 -14.54 26.71 5.22
N VAL A 412 -13.82 26.04 4.31
CA VAL A 412 -14.42 25.47 3.08
C VAL A 412 -15.24 24.22 3.39
N LEU A 413 -14.78 23.42 4.36
CA LEU A 413 -15.46 22.17 4.75
C LEU A 413 -16.67 22.42 5.66
N HIS A 414 -16.73 23.54 6.36
CA HIS A 414 -17.72 23.83 7.41
C HIS A 414 -18.76 24.86 6.99
N ARG A 415 -18.74 25.32 5.71
CA ARG A 415 -19.88 26.09 5.21
C ARG A 415 -21.14 25.22 5.22
N PRO A 416 -22.26 25.76 5.73
CA PRO A 416 -23.50 25.00 5.83
C PRO A 416 -23.86 24.38 4.47
N MET A 417 -24.16 23.10 4.47
CA MET A 417 -24.67 22.39 3.29
C MET A 417 -26.11 22.77 2.93
N ASP A 418 -26.63 23.85 3.49
CA ASP A 418 -27.95 24.41 3.20
C ASP A 418 -28.02 25.18 1.86
N VAL A 419 -26.96 25.06 1.07
CA VAL A 419 -26.94 25.65 -0.28
C VAL A 419 -27.55 24.65 -1.27
N PRO A 420 -28.69 24.95 -1.90
CA PRO A 420 -29.41 24.02 -2.78
C PRO A 420 -28.52 23.50 -3.92
N PRO A 421 -28.74 22.25 -4.41
CA PRO A 421 -28.07 21.75 -5.58
C PRO A 421 -28.40 22.65 -6.79
N GLY A 422 -27.40 23.31 -7.35
CA GLY A 422 -27.56 24.29 -8.44
C GLY A 422 -27.25 25.75 -8.06
N SER A 423 -26.78 25.98 -6.84
CA SER A 423 -26.43 27.31 -6.38
C SER A 423 -25.24 27.91 -7.12
N ILE A 424 -25.16 29.25 -7.14
CA ILE A 424 -24.10 30.09 -7.70
C ILE A 424 -22.69 29.59 -7.29
N TRP A 425 -22.56 28.98 -6.09
CA TRP A 425 -21.32 28.42 -5.60
C TRP A 425 -20.81 27.22 -6.43
N ARG A 426 -21.71 26.28 -6.81
CA ARG A 426 -21.35 25.16 -7.69
C ARG A 426 -20.99 25.61 -9.10
N ILE A 427 -21.70 26.60 -9.59
CA ILE A 427 -21.47 27.21 -10.92
C ILE A 427 -20.10 27.93 -10.91
N ASN A 428 -19.80 28.69 -9.89
CA ASN A 428 -18.51 29.36 -9.73
C ASN A 428 -17.34 28.37 -9.52
N LEU A 429 -17.58 27.24 -8.87
CA LEU A 429 -16.58 26.18 -8.72
C LEU A 429 -16.30 25.48 -10.05
N LEU A 430 -17.34 25.19 -10.82
CA LEU A 430 -17.21 24.60 -12.16
C LEU A 430 -16.56 25.58 -13.14
N GLN A 431 -16.89 26.87 -13.08
CA GLN A 431 -16.27 27.89 -13.92
C GLN A 431 -14.77 28.05 -13.60
N LYS A 432 -14.38 28.15 -12.31
CA LYS A 432 -12.97 28.14 -11.91
C LYS A 432 -12.25 26.86 -12.32
N TYR A 433 -12.93 25.72 -12.31
CA TYR A 433 -12.37 24.46 -12.78
C TYR A 433 -12.05 24.50 -14.28
N VAL A 434 -12.97 25.08 -15.08
CA VAL A 434 -12.77 25.29 -16.53
C VAL A 434 -11.62 26.26 -16.76
N ASP A 435 -11.61 27.40 -16.07
CA ASP A 435 -10.59 28.45 -16.20
C ASP A 435 -9.18 27.96 -15.83
N ILE A 436 -9.06 27.15 -14.78
CA ILE A 436 -7.79 26.52 -14.38
C ILE A 436 -7.36 25.46 -15.40
N ARG A 437 -8.30 24.68 -15.93
CA ARG A 437 -8.00 23.66 -16.95
C ARG A 437 -7.55 24.30 -18.27
N GLU A 438 -8.15 25.42 -18.65
CA GLU A 438 -7.75 26.19 -19.83
C GLU A 438 -6.39 26.86 -19.63
N SER A 439 -6.10 27.42 -18.45
CA SER A 439 -4.80 27.98 -18.12
C SER A 439 -3.69 26.91 -18.01
N GLN A 440 -4.01 25.68 -17.58
CA GLN A 440 -3.07 24.56 -17.54
C GLN A 440 -2.79 23.95 -18.93
N GLN A 441 -3.73 24.03 -19.88
CA GLN A 441 -3.47 23.67 -21.28
C GLN A 441 -2.50 24.65 -21.96
N LEU A 442 -2.41 25.89 -21.45
CA LEU A 442 -1.49 26.93 -21.92
C LEU A 442 -0.12 26.91 -21.21
N ALA A 443 0.00 26.26 -20.07
CA ALA A 443 1.23 26.16 -19.26
C ALA A 443 1.61 24.70 -19.01
N CYS A 444 2.16 24.05 -20.04
CA CYS A 444 2.57 22.64 -19.96
C CYS A 444 3.82 22.39 -19.08
N ASP A 445 4.36 23.42 -18.39
CA ASP A 445 5.64 23.33 -17.64
C ASP A 445 5.56 23.71 -16.15
N ASP A 446 4.41 24.02 -15.58
CA ASP A 446 4.33 24.50 -14.19
C ASP A 446 4.07 23.40 -13.15
N THR A 447 4.99 22.42 -13.08
CA THR A 447 5.14 21.54 -11.91
C THR A 447 5.49 22.33 -10.64
N THR A 448 6.12 23.49 -10.78
CA THR A 448 6.54 24.42 -9.72
C THR A 448 5.38 24.96 -8.89
N TYR A 449 4.23 25.19 -9.49
CA TYR A 449 3.06 25.75 -8.78
C TYR A 449 2.42 24.75 -7.81
N ILE A 450 2.27 23.49 -8.25
CA ILE A 450 1.76 22.41 -7.38
C ILE A 450 2.74 22.15 -6.24
N ASP A 451 4.04 22.23 -6.50
CA ASP A 451 5.09 22.08 -5.50
C ASP A 451 5.01 23.18 -4.43
N THR A 452 4.89 24.43 -4.84
CA THR A 452 4.75 25.57 -3.94
C THR A 452 3.50 25.44 -3.06
N LEU A 453 2.40 24.94 -3.62
CA LEU A 453 1.15 24.74 -2.88
C LEU A 453 1.25 23.58 -1.88
N ILE A 454 1.90 22.49 -2.26
CA ILE A 454 2.18 21.35 -1.37
C ILE A 454 3.13 21.77 -0.25
N GLU A 455 4.14 22.58 -0.54
CA GLU A 455 5.06 23.13 0.45
C GLU A 455 4.35 24.07 1.43
N SER A 456 3.45 24.93 0.95
CA SER A 456 2.66 25.81 1.81
C SER A 456 1.70 25.04 2.74
N LEU A 457 1.19 23.87 2.31
CA LEU A 457 0.32 23.00 3.10
C LEU A 457 1.09 22.15 4.13
N CYS A 458 2.41 22.02 3.98
CA CYS A 458 3.24 21.17 4.85
C CYS A 458 4.14 21.97 5.81
N SER A 459 4.26 23.30 5.65
CA SER A 459 5.09 24.18 6.51
C SER A 459 4.36 24.70 7.74
N THR A 460 3.13 24.26 7.97
CA THR A 460 2.33 24.44 9.19
C THR A 460 1.94 23.08 9.78
#